data_c57c6b05d5f59cf5cc844c47f6800339
#
_entry.id   c57c6b05d5f59cf5cc844c47f6800339
#
_cell.length_a   1.000
_cell.length_b   1.000
_cell.length_c   1.000
_cell.angle_alpha   90.00
_cell.angle_beta   90.00
_cell.angle_gamma   90.00
#
_symmetry.space_group_name_H-M   'P 1'
#
loop_
_entity.id
_entity.type
_entity.pdbx_description
1 polymer ?
#
loop_
_entity_poly.entity_id
_entity_poly.type
_entity_poly.pdbx_seq_one_letter_code
_entity_poly.pdbx_strand_id
1 'polypeptide(L)'
;TPIQMPHVDIDELKQGRKAFSQSEWMDVLLRSIGMEPIQWDVDSLDWKEISAGEIYERVTSRVKPGSIILFHNAGLNTPEALPDILEYLIGEGYEVVPVSQILLDGEYTIDHEGRQWATE
;
A
#
# COMPACT_ATOMS: atom_id res chain seq x y z
N THR A 1 -0.96 -4.68 20.41
CA THR A 1 -1.28 -6.09 20.52
C THR A 1 -0.97 -6.77 19.20
N PRO A 2 -0.15 -7.82 19.19
CA PRO A 2 0.08 -8.51 17.94
C PRO A 2 -1.24 -9.08 17.41
N ILE A 3 -1.51 -8.86 16.15
CA ILE A 3 -2.67 -9.44 15.49
C ILE A 3 -2.48 -10.95 15.54
N GLN A 4 -3.38 -11.63 16.25
CA GLN A 4 -3.37 -13.09 16.23
C GLN A 4 -3.86 -13.54 14.86
N MET A 5 -2.94 -14.04 14.07
CA MET A 5 -3.28 -14.64 12.80
C MET A 5 -3.92 -16.01 13.04
N PRO A 6 -4.97 -16.35 12.30
CA PRO A 6 -5.46 -17.72 12.34
C PRO A 6 -4.33 -18.68 11.96
N HIS A 7 -4.29 -19.82 12.63
CA HIS A 7 -3.31 -20.84 12.32
C HIS A 7 -3.50 -21.33 10.88
N VAL A 8 -2.45 -21.24 10.10
CA VAL A 8 -2.47 -21.70 8.72
C VAL A 8 -1.72 -23.02 8.64
N ASP A 9 -2.43 -24.06 8.25
CA ASP A 9 -1.83 -25.35 7.98
C ASP A 9 -1.25 -25.35 6.57
N ILE A 10 0.06 -25.26 6.48
CA ILE A 10 0.76 -25.21 5.20
C ILE A 10 0.53 -26.51 4.40
N ASP A 11 0.45 -27.64 5.07
CA ASP A 11 0.21 -28.91 4.38
C ASP A 11 -1.19 -28.96 3.77
N GLU A 12 -2.18 -28.44 4.47
CA GLU A 12 -3.53 -28.33 3.95
C GLU A 12 -3.60 -27.43 2.71
N LEU A 13 -2.87 -26.33 2.72
CA LEU A 13 -2.77 -25.42 1.59
C LEU A 13 -2.08 -26.11 0.40
N LYS A 14 -1.01 -26.87 0.65
CA LYS A 14 -0.30 -27.61 -0.41
C LYS A 14 -1.15 -28.69 -1.08
N GLN A 15 -2.16 -29.16 -0.40
CA GLN A 15 -3.05 -30.19 -0.95
C GLN A 15 -4.12 -29.61 -1.89
N GLY A 16 -4.08 -28.30 -2.14
CA GLY A 16 -4.96 -27.66 -3.11
C GLY A 16 -6.43 -27.60 -2.73
N ARG A 17 -6.74 -27.74 -1.46
CA ARG A 17 -8.14 -27.74 -0.99
C ARG A 17 -8.77 -26.36 -1.01
N LYS A 18 -7.96 -25.32 -1.06
CA LYS A 18 -8.38 -23.96 -1.40
C LYS A 18 -7.34 -23.40 -2.33
N ALA A 19 -7.77 -23.13 -3.54
CA ALA A 19 -6.91 -22.43 -4.49
C ALA A 19 -6.80 -20.98 -4.07
N PHE A 20 -5.84 -20.68 -3.20
CA PHE A 20 -5.43 -19.29 -3.03
C PHE A 20 -4.66 -18.86 -4.26
N SER A 21 -4.87 -17.63 -4.70
CA SER A 21 -4.00 -17.02 -5.70
C SER A 21 -2.57 -16.94 -5.14
N GLN A 22 -1.59 -16.79 -6.00
CA GLN A 22 -0.20 -16.66 -5.56
C GLN A 22 -0.01 -15.46 -4.62
N SER A 23 -0.73 -14.37 -4.83
CA SER A 23 -0.69 -13.19 -3.96
C SER A 23 -1.31 -13.46 -2.59
N GLU A 24 -2.43 -14.21 -2.54
CA GLU A 24 -3.04 -14.60 -1.26
C GLU A 24 -2.11 -15.49 -0.44
N TRP A 25 -1.39 -16.39 -1.08
CA TRP A 25 -0.37 -17.22 -0.44
C TRP A 25 0.72 -16.37 0.21
N MET A 26 1.22 -15.41 -0.54
CA MET A 26 2.27 -14.50 -0.06
C MET A 26 1.78 -13.69 1.13
N ASP A 27 0.55 -13.19 1.07
CA ASP A 27 -0.05 -12.43 2.17
C ASP A 27 -0.14 -13.27 3.45
N VAL A 28 -0.60 -14.50 3.33
CA VAL A 28 -0.70 -15.43 4.47
C VAL A 28 0.67 -15.70 5.06
N LEU A 29 1.66 -15.97 4.23
CA LEU A 29 3.02 -16.25 4.69
C LEU A 29 3.63 -15.05 5.41
N LEU A 30 3.49 -13.85 4.84
CA LEU A 30 4.04 -12.63 5.45
C LEU A 30 3.39 -12.36 6.81
N ARG A 31 2.09 -12.45 6.89
CA ARG A 31 1.37 -12.23 8.16
C ARG A 31 1.75 -13.26 9.21
N SER A 32 2.04 -14.50 8.80
CA SER A 32 2.45 -15.55 9.72
C SER A 32 3.77 -15.28 10.44
N ILE A 33 4.62 -14.42 9.86
CA ILE A 33 5.89 -14.02 10.46
C ILE A 33 5.85 -12.60 11.03
N GLY A 34 4.66 -12.03 11.21
CA GLY A 34 4.48 -10.72 11.83
C GLY A 34 4.68 -9.53 10.89
N MET A 35 4.68 -9.75 9.59
CA MET A 35 4.79 -8.69 8.59
C MET A 35 3.43 -8.42 7.94
N GLU A 36 3.19 -7.18 7.57
CA GLU A 36 1.97 -6.80 6.85
C GLU A 36 2.31 -6.52 5.40
N PRO A 37 1.73 -7.25 4.45
CA PRO A 37 1.92 -6.95 3.03
C PRO A 37 1.17 -5.66 2.67
N ILE A 38 1.86 -4.77 1.97
CA ILE A 38 1.32 -3.46 1.62
C ILE A 38 1.29 -3.32 0.10
N GLN A 39 0.14 -2.91 -0.41
CA GLN A 39 -0.04 -2.56 -1.81
C GLN A 39 -0.29 -1.05 -1.92
N TRP A 40 0.46 -0.39 -2.78
CA TRP A 40 0.22 1.02 -3.10
C TRP A 40 -1.04 1.17 -3.96
N ASP A 41 -1.65 2.34 -3.92
CA ASP A 41 -2.74 2.69 -4.82
C ASP A 41 -2.37 3.78 -5.83
N VAL A 42 -1.31 4.53 -5.57
CA VAL A 42 -0.78 5.55 -6.48
C VAL A 42 0.67 5.25 -6.79
N ASP A 43 0.95 4.85 -8.02
CA ASP A 43 2.32 4.65 -8.50
C ASP A 43 2.77 5.93 -9.20
N SER A 44 3.81 6.57 -8.70
CA SER A 44 4.36 7.80 -9.28
C SER A 44 5.01 7.58 -10.64
N LEU A 45 5.39 6.34 -10.97
CA LEU A 45 6.15 5.96 -12.16
C LEU A 45 7.48 6.69 -12.30
N ASP A 46 8.04 7.13 -11.19
CA ASP A 46 9.29 7.91 -11.18
C ASP A 46 10.50 7.13 -11.69
N TRP A 47 10.42 5.80 -11.69
CA TRP A 47 11.47 4.95 -12.24
C TRP A 47 11.56 5.02 -13.78
N LYS A 48 10.55 5.55 -14.45
CA LYS A 48 10.51 5.69 -15.92
C LYS A 48 11.21 6.94 -16.43
N GLU A 49 11.89 7.67 -15.55
CA GLU A 49 12.62 8.90 -15.92
C GLU A 49 11.70 10.00 -16.49
N ILE A 50 10.43 9.99 -16.13
CA ILE A 50 9.52 11.08 -16.49
C ILE A 50 9.90 12.36 -15.76
N SER A 51 9.50 13.52 -16.29
CA SER A 51 9.84 14.80 -15.70
C SER A 51 9.24 14.99 -14.31
N ALA A 52 9.82 15.92 -13.54
CA ALA A 52 9.27 16.28 -12.23
C ALA A 52 7.81 16.74 -12.33
N GLY A 53 7.48 17.51 -13.37
CA GLY A 53 6.12 17.95 -13.61
C GLY A 53 5.16 16.80 -13.89
N GLU A 54 5.62 15.79 -14.63
CA GLU A 54 4.81 14.59 -14.90
C GLU A 54 4.60 13.74 -13.66
N ILE A 55 5.62 13.61 -12.82
CA ILE A 55 5.51 12.92 -11.52
C ILE A 55 4.48 13.64 -10.64
N TYR A 56 4.59 14.95 -10.54
CA TYR A 56 3.67 15.79 -9.77
C TYR A 56 2.22 15.59 -10.26
N GLU A 57 1.99 15.73 -11.55
CA GLU A 57 0.66 15.60 -12.15
C GLU A 57 0.08 14.21 -11.91
N ARG A 58 0.89 13.19 -12.06
CA ARG A 58 0.43 11.82 -11.87
C ARG A 58 0.00 11.56 -10.43
N VAL A 59 0.78 12.01 -9.46
CA VAL A 59 0.45 11.80 -8.04
C VAL A 59 -0.75 12.65 -7.63
N THR A 60 -0.72 13.94 -7.93
CA THR A 60 -1.77 14.86 -7.46
C THR A 60 -3.13 14.59 -8.11
N SER A 61 -3.16 14.05 -9.31
CA SER A 61 -4.42 13.72 -9.99
C SER A 61 -5.06 12.42 -9.49
N ARG A 62 -4.31 11.58 -8.77
CA ARG A 62 -4.79 10.26 -8.35
C ARG A 62 -4.92 10.10 -6.84
N VAL A 63 -4.28 10.95 -6.06
CA VAL A 63 -4.28 10.83 -4.60
C VAL A 63 -5.66 11.09 -4.02
N LYS A 64 -6.01 10.36 -2.98
CA LYS A 64 -7.25 10.51 -2.22
C LYS A 64 -6.97 10.17 -0.76
N PRO A 65 -7.89 10.50 0.17
CA PRO A 65 -7.68 10.13 1.57
C PRO A 65 -7.44 8.62 1.72
N GLY A 66 -6.44 8.28 2.51
CA GLY A 66 -6.03 6.89 2.71
C GLY A 66 -5.11 6.33 1.65
N SER A 67 -4.68 7.13 0.69
CA SER A 67 -3.76 6.69 -0.37
C SER A 67 -2.39 6.33 0.16
N ILE A 68 -1.79 5.31 -0.45
CA ILE A 68 -0.40 4.94 -0.27
C ILE A 68 0.31 5.17 -1.59
N ILE A 69 1.23 6.13 -1.61
CA ILE A 69 1.92 6.56 -2.81
C ILE A 69 3.27 5.87 -2.89
N LEU A 70 3.57 5.28 -4.05
CA LEU A 70 4.82 4.58 -4.28
C LEU A 70 5.81 5.49 -5.02
N PHE A 71 6.99 5.66 -4.44
CA PHE A 71 8.16 6.21 -5.10
C PHE A 71 9.26 5.16 -5.10
N HIS A 72 10.14 5.24 -6.08
CA HIS A 72 11.22 4.26 -6.23
C HIS A 72 12.57 4.87 -5.87
N ASN A 73 13.48 4.04 -5.37
CA ASN A 73 14.87 4.46 -5.21
C ASN A 73 15.49 4.71 -6.58
N ALA A 74 16.47 5.60 -6.63
CA ALA A 74 17.13 6.00 -7.88
C ALA A 74 16.23 6.66 -8.93
N GLY A 75 15.06 7.18 -8.52
CA GLY A 75 14.25 8.03 -9.40
C GLY A 75 14.96 9.34 -9.65
N LEU A 76 15.32 9.62 -10.91
CA LEU A 76 16.15 10.79 -11.25
C LEU A 76 15.50 12.12 -10.92
N ASN A 77 14.20 12.23 -11.14
CA ASN A 77 13.46 13.48 -11.00
C ASN A 77 12.57 13.51 -9.76
N THR A 78 12.60 12.47 -8.94
CA THR A 78 11.82 12.39 -7.69
C THR A 78 12.20 13.48 -6.69
N PRO A 79 13.51 13.73 -6.42
CA PRO A 79 13.88 14.79 -5.49
C PRO A 79 13.38 16.18 -5.89
N GLU A 80 13.27 16.45 -7.19
CA GLU A 80 12.76 17.73 -7.69
C GLU A 80 11.23 17.82 -7.53
N ALA A 81 10.52 16.73 -7.76
CA ALA A 81 9.06 16.67 -7.68
C ALA A 81 8.53 16.65 -6.25
N LEU A 82 9.25 16.01 -5.34
CA LEU A 82 8.74 15.68 -4.00
C LEU A 82 8.36 16.89 -3.16
N PRO A 83 9.15 17.99 -3.10
CA PRO A 83 8.74 19.16 -2.30
C PRO A 83 7.40 19.75 -2.75
N ASP A 84 7.16 19.83 -4.04
CA ASP A 84 5.91 20.37 -4.59
C ASP A 84 4.74 19.43 -4.30
N ILE A 85 4.96 18.13 -4.35
CA ILE A 85 3.94 17.13 -4.01
C ILE A 85 3.55 17.23 -2.54
N LEU A 86 4.53 17.33 -1.65
CA LEU A 86 4.27 17.47 -0.21
C LEU A 86 3.53 18.77 0.09
N GLU A 87 3.90 19.86 -0.56
CA GLU A 87 3.23 21.14 -0.40
C GLU A 87 1.77 21.07 -0.86
N TYR A 88 1.52 20.41 -1.99
CA TYR A 88 0.16 20.18 -2.49
C TYR A 88 -0.67 19.38 -1.47
N LEU A 89 -0.13 18.28 -0.97
CA LEU A 89 -0.84 17.41 -0.05
C LEU A 89 -1.21 18.14 1.25
N ILE A 90 -0.28 18.87 1.80
CA ILE A 90 -0.51 19.65 3.02
C ILE A 90 -1.54 20.76 2.76
N GLY A 91 -1.44 21.42 1.61
CA GLY A 91 -2.40 22.47 1.21
C GLY A 91 -3.82 21.96 1.02
N GLU A 92 -3.98 20.71 0.61
CA GLU A 92 -5.29 20.07 0.45
C GLU A 92 -5.82 19.44 1.75
N GLY A 93 -5.09 19.56 2.84
CA GLY A 93 -5.50 19.06 4.13
C GLY A 93 -5.15 17.61 4.43
N TYR A 94 -4.29 17.01 3.60
CA TYR A 94 -3.80 15.65 3.88
C TYR A 94 -2.74 15.67 4.97
N GLU A 95 -2.73 14.63 5.78
CA GLU A 95 -1.61 14.34 6.68
C GLU A 95 -0.73 13.26 6.04
N VAL A 96 0.56 13.52 5.97
CA VAL A 96 1.55 12.54 5.52
C VAL A 96 2.07 11.80 6.73
N VAL A 97 1.76 10.52 6.82
CA VAL A 97 2.02 9.72 8.01
C VAL A 97 2.69 8.39 7.62
N PRO A 98 3.36 7.72 8.57
CA PRO A 98 3.84 6.37 8.32
C PRO A 98 2.69 5.42 7.96
N VAL A 99 2.97 4.41 7.14
CA VAL A 99 1.97 3.44 6.69
C VAL A 99 1.24 2.78 7.87
N SER A 100 1.97 2.50 8.96
CA SER A 100 1.39 1.90 10.17
C SER A 100 0.21 2.71 10.76
N GLN A 101 0.16 4.01 10.49
CA GLN A 101 -0.93 4.87 10.96
C GLN A 101 -2.13 4.90 10.01
N ILE A 102 -1.96 4.39 8.80
CA ILE A 102 -3.04 4.29 7.80
C ILE A 102 -3.79 2.97 7.96
N LEU A 103 -3.09 1.91 8.38
CA LEU A 103 -3.69 0.59 8.54
C LEU A 103 -4.79 0.61 9.61
N LEU A 104 -5.90 -0.04 9.30
CA LEU A 104 -7.04 -0.09 10.22
C LEU A 104 -6.78 -1.06 11.37
N ASP A 105 -7.15 -0.64 12.59
CA ASP A 105 -7.20 -1.46 13.77
C ASP A 105 -8.62 -2.03 13.94
N GLY A 106 -8.73 -3.17 14.62
CA GLY A 106 -10.01 -3.79 14.91
C GLY A 106 -10.54 -4.59 13.73
N GLU A 107 -11.85 -4.62 13.57
CA GLU A 107 -12.48 -5.39 12.51
C GLU A 107 -12.51 -4.62 11.21
N TYR A 108 -12.08 -5.25 10.15
CA TYR A 108 -12.11 -4.69 8.80
C TYR A 108 -12.26 -5.81 7.78
N THR A 109 -12.71 -5.43 6.60
CA THR A 109 -12.73 -6.29 5.43
C THR A 109 -11.72 -5.79 4.41
N ILE A 110 -11.24 -6.69 3.57
CA ILE A 110 -10.32 -6.35 2.48
C ILE A 110 -11.04 -6.68 1.17
N ASP A 111 -11.13 -5.68 0.29
CA ASP A 111 -11.77 -5.88 -1.01
C ASP A 111 -10.81 -6.54 -2.00
N HIS A 112 -11.29 -6.76 -3.23
CA HIS A 112 -10.52 -7.41 -4.29
C HIS A 112 -9.28 -6.62 -4.73
N GLU A 113 -9.24 -5.33 -4.42
CA GLU A 113 -8.08 -4.46 -4.70
C GLU A 113 -7.10 -4.39 -3.54
N GLY A 114 -7.40 -5.06 -2.43
CA GLY A 114 -6.57 -5.02 -1.23
C GLY A 114 -6.86 -3.86 -0.30
N ARG A 115 -7.91 -3.09 -0.56
CA ARG A 115 -8.27 -1.95 0.28
C ARG A 115 -9.01 -2.41 1.52
N GLN A 116 -8.61 -1.86 2.67
CA GLN A 116 -9.27 -2.13 3.95
C GLN A 116 -10.50 -1.23 4.12
N TRP A 117 -11.59 -1.82 4.58
CA TRP A 117 -12.83 -1.12 4.91
C TRP A 117 -13.22 -1.46 6.34
N ALA A 118 -13.44 -0.45 7.17
CA ALA A 118 -13.89 -0.68 8.54
C ALA A 118 -15.28 -1.32 8.52
N THR A 119 -15.45 -2.36 9.35
CA THR A 119 -16.77 -2.94 9.58
C THR A 119 -17.40 -2.27 10.80
N GLU A 120 -18.64 -1.88 10.67
CA GLU A 120 -19.40 -1.32 11.79
C GLU A 120 -20.00 -2.40 12.67
#